data_b7e5d3877de71cda86e175bbafc3c862
#
_entry.id   b7e5d3877de71cda86e175bbafc3c862
#
_cell.length_a   1.000
_cell.length_b   1.000
_cell.length_c   1.000
_cell.angle_alpha   90.00
_cell.angle_beta   90.00
_cell.angle_gamma   90.00
#
_symmetry.space_group_name_H-M   'P 1'
#
loop_
_entity.id
_entity.type
_entity.pdbx_description
1 polymer ?
#
loop_
_entity_poly.entity_id
_entity_poly.type
_entity_poly.pdbx_seq_one_letter_code
_entity_poly.pdbx_strand_id
1 'polypeptide(L)'
;MKTIISKILILCVAAITMSGCLKNDLPYPIVELKFLSMGAEGEVSGAEIDNANRNVTLTLGETVNLSNVKILSYTVTEGAELSADITGGIDLTKPYSVMLSLYQDYMWTITARQSVERYFSVEGQVGDAIVDVAGKRAIAYVSKNTDLAKVLVTSLKLGPKGITTITPEVVDKTIDCSNGPVQVEVSYFGKNEIWNLYVIATNVAVDITAVDAWTNVVWAYGSAEAGKDNGFEYRKVGASKWNKVPTSWMTIDGGTFKACIRHLDANTDYEVRAYSGELISAEVAVKTGGYYEIPNGSFDNWWLDGKVWCPWAEGSTPFWGTGNKGATTLGDSNTLPSSDTWDGGAGYSAQLDTRFVGIATVGKLAAGNMFSGDYKKTDGTNGILDFGRPCSERPTRMKGYWKYTCMPISHSSAEYAHLKGQPDTANVYVALTDWTAPFEIRTNPKTRNLFDKNADYVIAYGIVETGKSIDQWAEFTVELDYRDTNRKPSYILIVSSASKYGDFFTGGSGSTLMIDNYWLEWDYE
;
A
#
# COMPACT_ATOMS: atom_id res chain seq x y z
N MET A 1 57.03 -62.65 10.99
CA MET A 1 55.62 -62.52 11.35
C MET A 1 55.24 -61.11 11.82
N LYS A 2 55.99 -60.46 12.71
CA LYS A 2 55.67 -59.09 13.17
C LYS A 2 55.65 -57.99 12.07
N THR A 3 56.52 -58.09 11.08
CA THR A 3 56.67 -57.15 9.97
C THR A 3 55.53 -57.23 8.93
N ILE A 4 54.93 -58.42 8.75
CA ILE A 4 53.78 -58.59 7.84
C ILE A 4 52.49 -58.11 8.48
N ILE A 5 52.31 -58.33 9.76
CA ILE A 5 51.13 -57.83 10.52
C ILE A 5 51.12 -56.27 10.58
N SER A 6 52.32 -55.64 10.73
CA SER A 6 52.44 -54.19 10.71
C SER A 6 52.12 -53.61 9.34
N LYS A 7 52.50 -54.26 8.24
CA LYS A 7 52.13 -53.79 6.87
C LYS A 7 50.67 -53.99 6.53
N ILE A 8 50.03 -55.06 7.02
CA ILE A 8 48.61 -55.32 6.85
C ILE A 8 47.80 -54.30 7.69
N LEU A 9 48.24 -53.97 8.93
CA LEU A 9 47.58 -52.96 9.77
C LEU A 9 47.66 -51.56 9.15
N ILE A 10 48.81 -51.17 8.56
CA ILE A 10 48.99 -49.90 7.86
C ILE A 10 48.12 -49.85 6.59
N LEU A 11 47.98 -50.99 5.86
CA LEU A 11 47.11 -51.02 4.68
C LEU A 11 45.63 -50.97 5.03
N CYS A 12 45.21 -51.58 6.14
CA CYS A 12 43.82 -51.47 6.65
C CYS A 12 43.51 -50.09 7.17
N VAL A 13 44.44 -49.40 7.84
CA VAL A 13 44.26 -48.01 8.30
C VAL A 13 44.20 -47.06 7.09
N ALA A 14 45.03 -47.26 6.07
CA ALA A 14 44.97 -46.50 4.82
C ALA A 14 43.66 -46.73 4.03
N ALA A 15 43.10 -47.95 4.06
CA ALA A 15 41.82 -48.25 3.42
C ALA A 15 40.62 -47.63 4.19
N ILE A 16 40.70 -47.49 5.53
CA ILE A 16 39.65 -46.88 6.34
C ILE A 16 39.68 -45.35 6.20
N THR A 17 40.85 -44.74 5.94
CA THR A 17 40.93 -43.29 5.69
C THR A 17 40.52 -42.90 4.25
N MET A 18 40.35 -43.84 3.34
CA MET A 18 39.87 -43.57 1.98
C MET A 18 38.37 -43.81 1.79
N SER A 19 37.67 -44.31 2.82
CA SER A 19 36.19 -44.31 2.85
C SER A 19 35.64 -43.01 3.45
N GLY A 20 36.28 -41.88 3.16
CA GLY A 20 35.62 -40.62 3.29
C GLY A 20 34.41 -40.66 2.35
N CYS A 21 33.22 -40.68 2.90
CA CYS A 21 32.03 -40.29 2.15
C CYS A 21 32.40 -39.02 1.38
N LEU A 22 32.40 -39.11 0.06
CA LEU A 22 32.29 -37.93 -0.79
C LEU A 22 30.96 -37.29 -0.41
N LYS A 23 30.99 -36.50 0.66
CA LYS A 23 29.98 -35.45 0.82
C LYS A 23 30.17 -34.58 -0.40
N ASN A 24 29.17 -34.59 -1.23
CA ASN A 24 29.08 -33.62 -2.32
C ASN A 24 28.87 -32.26 -1.67
N ASP A 25 29.96 -31.65 -1.20
CA ASP A 25 29.98 -30.32 -0.59
C ASP A 25 29.89 -29.20 -1.64
N LEU A 26 29.58 -29.54 -2.89
CA LEU A 26 29.19 -28.54 -3.87
C LEU A 26 27.84 -27.98 -3.42
N PRO A 27 27.79 -26.70 -3.07
CA PRO A 27 26.51 -26.10 -2.70
C PRO A 27 25.57 -26.26 -3.89
N TYR A 28 24.42 -26.84 -3.66
CA TYR A 28 23.34 -26.79 -4.65
C TYR A 28 23.15 -25.34 -5.10
N PRO A 29 22.96 -25.08 -6.40
CA PRO A 29 22.72 -23.73 -6.86
C PRO A 29 21.53 -23.15 -6.12
N ILE A 30 21.68 -21.94 -5.61
CA ILE A 30 20.57 -21.21 -5.04
C ILE A 30 19.71 -20.73 -6.20
N VAL A 31 18.63 -21.44 -6.46
CA VAL A 31 17.64 -21.08 -7.48
C VAL A 31 16.40 -20.58 -6.76
N GLU A 32 16.08 -19.32 -6.95
CA GLU A 32 14.83 -18.78 -6.39
C GLU A 32 13.64 -19.28 -7.22
N LEU A 33 12.79 -20.07 -6.56
CA LEU A 33 11.64 -20.68 -7.19
C LEU A 33 10.44 -19.73 -7.13
N LYS A 34 9.80 -19.49 -8.27
CA LYS A 34 8.69 -18.54 -8.40
C LYS A 34 7.62 -19.03 -9.35
N PHE A 35 6.40 -18.53 -9.13
CA PHE A 35 5.39 -18.56 -10.16
C PHE A 35 5.77 -17.53 -11.24
N LEU A 36 5.63 -17.91 -12.50
CA LEU A 36 5.88 -17.05 -13.67
C LEU A 36 4.56 -16.60 -14.28
N SER A 37 3.53 -17.43 -14.19
CA SER A 37 2.17 -17.12 -14.57
C SER A 37 1.18 -17.97 -13.79
N MET A 38 -0.04 -17.49 -13.65
CA MET A 38 -1.18 -18.25 -13.15
C MET A 38 -2.44 -17.71 -13.79
N GLY A 39 -3.39 -18.60 -14.12
CA GLY A 39 -4.71 -18.25 -14.63
C GLY A 39 -5.77 -19.11 -13.97
N ALA A 40 -6.89 -18.51 -13.62
CA ALA A 40 -8.01 -19.15 -12.95
C ALA A 40 -9.31 -19.00 -13.73
N GLU A 41 -10.28 -19.90 -13.48
CA GLU A 41 -11.62 -19.79 -14.04
C GLU A 41 -12.32 -18.53 -13.51
N GLY A 42 -12.85 -17.71 -14.40
CA GLY A 42 -13.55 -16.47 -14.05
C GLY A 42 -12.66 -15.34 -13.58
N GLU A 43 -11.39 -15.38 -13.93
CA GLU A 43 -10.44 -14.27 -13.71
C GLU A 43 -10.86 -13.04 -14.54
N VAL A 44 -10.83 -11.85 -13.93
CA VAL A 44 -11.22 -10.59 -14.58
C VAL A 44 -10.02 -9.71 -14.96
N SER A 45 -8.85 -10.01 -14.39
CA SER A 45 -7.57 -9.40 -14.79
C SER A 45 -6.47 -10.43 -14.58
N GLY A 46 -5.33 -10.30 -15.28
CA GLY A 46 -4.20 -11.22 -15.12
C GLY A 46 -3.72 -11.31 -13.67
N ALA A 47 -3.20 -12.48 -13.28
CA ALA A 47 -2.69 -12.70 -11.93
C ALA A 47 -1.55 -11.73 -11.59
N GLU A 48 -1.61 -11.12 -10.42
CA GLU A 48 -0.53 -10.31 -9.87
C GLU A 48 0.45 -11.21 -9.12
N ILE A 49 1.68 -11.30 -9.62
CA ILE A 49 2.73 -12.13 -9.01
C ILE A 49 3.73 -11.24 -8.29
N ASP A 50 3.71 -11.28 -6.97
CA ASP A 50 4.65 -10.59 -6.11
C ASP A 50 5.77 -11.54 -5.69
N ASN A 51 6.89 -11.46 -6.41
CA ASN A 51 8.06 -12.29 -6.12
C ASN A 51 8.71 -11.95 -4.78
N ALA A 52 8.59 -10.70 -4.31
CA ALA A 52 9.20 -10.27 -3.07
C ALA A 52 8.53 -10.92 -1.86
N ASN A 53 7.21 -10.93 -1.86
CA ASN A 53 6.41 -11.50 -0.79
C ASN A 53 5.97 -12.94 -1.09
N ARG A 54 6.36 -13.49 -2.25
CA ARG A 54 5.98 -14.83 -2.73
C ARG A 54 4.47 -15.04 -2.68
N ASN A 55 3.76 -14.07 -3.23
CA ASN A 55 2.32 -14.08 -3.29
C ASN A 55 1.82 -13.99 -4.74
N VAL A 56 0.79 -14.78 -5.04
CA VAL A 56 0.01 -14.66 -6.26
C VAL A 56 -1.38 -14.17 -5.88
N THR A 57 -1.81 -13.05 -6.43
CA THR A 57 -3.16 -12.53 -6.21
C THR A 57 -3.98 -12.67 -7.48
N LEU A 58 -5.09 -13.40 -7.40
CA LEU A 58 -6.05 -13.58 -8.47
C LEU A 58 -7.20 -12.59 -8.27
N THR A 59 -7.54 -11.80 -9.29
CA THR A 59 -8.75 -10.95 -9.26
C THR A 59 -9.87 -11.68 -9.97
N LEU A 60 -10.87 -12.10 -9.20
CA LEU A 60 -11.93 -13.00 -9.66
C LEU A 60 -13.28 -12.28 -9.78
N GLY A 61 -14.05 -12.64 -10.79
CA GLY A 61 -15.41 -12.17 -10.97
C GLY A 61 -16.34 -12.63 -9.85
N GLU A 62 -17.38 -11.84 -9.58
CA GLU A 62 -18.32 -12.11 -8.47
C GLU A 62 -19.02 -13.47 -8.54
N THR A 63 -19.07 -14.10 -9.71
CA THR A 63 -19.72 -15.40 -9.94
C THR A 63 -18.82 -16.60 -9.64
N VAL A 64 -17.56 -16.37 -9.25
CA VAL A 64 -16.62 -17.43 -8.88
C VAL A 64 -16.82 -17.82 -7.43
N ASN A 65 -16.95 -19.12 -7.16
CA ASN A 65 -17.00 -19.62 -5.80
C ASN A 65 -15.59 -19.71 -5.20
N LEU A 66 -15.26 -18.79 -4.29
CA LEU A 66 -13.95 -18.75 -3.64
C LEU A 66 -13.60 -20.00 -2.84
N SER A 67 -14.57 -20.81 -2.42
CA SER A 67 -14.30 -22.08 -1.72
C SER A 67 -13.83 -23.20 -2.65
N ASN A 68 -13.87 -22.99 -3.96
CA ASN A 68 -13.43 -23.97 -4.95
C ASN A 68 -13.03 -23.27 -6.27
N VAL A 69 -11.92 -22.55 -6.22
CA VAL A 69 -11.38 -21.82 -7.39
C VAL A 69 -10.55 -22.78 -8.24
N LYS A 70 -10.92 -22.97 -9.50
CA LYS A 70 -10.16 -23.81 -10.44
C LYS A 70 -9.03 -23.03 -11.07
N ILE A 71 -7.81 -23.48 -10.84
CA ILE A 71 -6.64 -22.98 -11.53
C ILE A 71 -6.54 -23.69 -12.89
N LEU A 72 -6.64 -22.92 -13.96
CA LEU A 72 -6.64 -23.43 -15.34
C LEU A 72 -5.24 -23.64 -15.89
N SER A 73 -4.30 -22.79 -15.45
CA SER A 73 -2.91 -22.86 -15.90
C SER A 73 -1.99 -22.18 -14.90
N TYR A 74 -0.78 -22.65 -14.82
CA TYR A 74 0.31 -21.95 -14.14
C TYR A 74 1.65 -22.35 -14.78
N THR A 75 2.63 -21.49 -14.62
CA THR A 75 4.03 -21.80 -14.92
C THR A 75 4.87 -21.40 -13.73
N VAL A 76 5.88 -22.21 -13.46
CA VAL A 76 6.84 -22.00 -12.38
C VAL A 76 8.26 -22.03 -12.92
N THR A 77 9.24 -21.69 -12.10
CA THR A 77 10.66 -21.86 -12.43
C THR A 77 10.91 -23.27 -12.94
N GLU A 78 11.69 -23.40 -14.03
CA GLU A 78 11.98 -24.68 -14.68
C GLU A 78 12.54 -25.71 -13.68
N GLY A 79 11.95 -26.89 -13.68
CA GLY A 79 12.29 -27.98 -12.77
C GLY A 79 11.71 -27.89 -11.36
N ALA A 80 10.97 -26.81 -11.02
CA ALA A 80 10.33 -26.70 -9.73
C ALA A 80 9.07 -27.57 -9.65
N GLU A 81 8.88 -28.23 -8.51
CA GLU A 81 7.71 -29.06 -8.20
C GLU A 81 6.84 -28.39 -7.13
N LEU A 82 5.52 -28.52 -7.25
CA LEU A 82 4.57 -28.07 -6.25
C LEU A 82 4.32 -29.15 -5.21
N SER A 83 4.19 -28.75 -3.94
CA SER A 83 3.83 -29.65 -2.82
C SER A 83 2.39 -30.18 -2.89
N ALA A 84 1.54 -29.59 -3.72
CA ALA A 84 0.16 -30.00 -3.92
C ALA A 84 -0.30 -29.70 -5.35
N ASP A 85 -1.22 -30.53 -5.86
CA ASP A 85 -1.93 -30.21 -7.10
C ASP A 85 -2.96 -29.11 -6.81
N ILE A 86 -2.81 -27.97 -7.47
CA ILE A 86 -3.70 -26.83 -7.36
C ILE A 86 -4.76 -26.77 -8.48
N THR A 87 -4.68 -27.66 -9.48
CA THR A 87 -5.59 -27.65 -10.65
C THR A 87 -6.98 -28.22 -10.35
N GLY A 88 -7.10 -29.06 -9.31
CA GLY A 88 -8.36 -29.68 -8.89
C GLY A 88 -9.35 -28.76 -8.18
N GLY A 89 -8.97 -27.50 -7.97
CA GLY A 89 -9.74 -26.51 -7.23
C GLY A 89 -9.20 -26.29 -5.81
N ILE A 90 -9.01 -25.01 -5.44
CA ILE A 90 -8.49 -24.60 -4.13
C ILE A 90 -9.44 -23.65 -3.42
N ASP A 91 -9.42 -23.68 -2.09
CA ASP A 91 -10.18 -22.76 -1.25
C ASP A 91 -9.41 -21.45 -1.06
N LEU A 92 -9.85 -20.39 -1.73
CA LEU A 92 -9.33 -19.02 -1.61
C LEU A 92 -10.22 -18.09 -0.76
N THR A 93 -11.12 -18.64 0.05
CA THR A 93 -11.79 -17.83 1.10
C THR A 93 -10.81 -17.32 2.14
N LYS A 94 -9.61 -17.88 2.18
CA LYS A 94 -8.43 -17.51 2.96
C LYS A 94 -7.18 -17.77 2.13
N PRO A 95 -6.03 -17.16 2.49
CA PRO A 95 -4.77 -17.42 1.79
C PRO A 95 -4.44 -18.91 1.73
N TYR A 96 -4.13 -19.42 0.53
CA TYR A 96 -3.75 -20.80 0.29
C TYR A 96 -2.23 -20.91 0.15
N SER A 97 -1.58 -21.72 0.97
CA SER A 97 -0.13 -21.88 0.96
C SER A 97 0.26 -23.13 0.17
N VAL A 98 1.25 -22.97 -0.72
CA VAL A 98 1.85 -24.05 -1.51
C VAL A 98 3.36 -23.88 -1.54
N MET A 99 4.10 -24.98 -1.50
CA MET A 99 5.55 -24.95 -1.53
C MET A 99 6.05 -25.29 -2.95
N LEU A 100 6.99 -24.50 -3.44
CA LEU A 100 7.80 -24.82 -4.61
C LEU A 100 9.12 -25.41 -4.15
N SER A 101 9.50 -26.55 -4.67
CA SER A 101 10.70 -27.30 -4.29
C SER A 101 11.53 -27.66 -5.52
N LEU A 102 12.86 -27.52 -5.43
CA LEU A 102 13.85 -28.05 -6.38
C LEU A 102 15.12 -28.44 -5.62
N TYR A 103 15.96 -27.46 -5.29
CA TYR A 103 17.12 -27.63 -4.41
C TYR A 103 16.85 -27.05 -3.01
N GLN A 104 15.89 -26.16 -2.93
CA GLN A 104 15.43 -25.50 -1.70
C GLN A 104 13.92 -25.35 -1.78
N ASP A 105 13.31 -25.14 -0.62
CA ASP A 105 11.88 -24.98 -0.49
C ASP A 105 11.50 -23.51 -0.37
N TYR A 106 10.50 -23.10 -1.14
CA TYR A 106 9.98 -21.73 -1.15
C TYR A 106 8.45 -21.76 -0.94
N MET A 107 8.03 -21.29 0.22
CA MET A 107 6.60 -21.18 0.52
C MET A 107 6.01 -19.99 -0.25
N TRP A 108 4.99 -20.26 -1.03
CA TRP A 108 4.19 -19.30 -1.76
C TRP A 108 2.77 -19.25 -1.21
N THR A 109 2.15 -18.10 -1.34
CA THR A 109 0.74 -17.90 -0.95
C THR A 109 -0.05 -17.51 -2.18
N ILE A 110 -1.23 -18.12 -2.37
CA ILE A 110 -2.19 -17.76 -3.41
C ILE A 110 -3.37 -17.10 -2.70
N THR A 111 -3.75 -15.93 -3.14
CA THR A 111 -4.85 -15.14 -2.59
C THR A 111 -5.83 -14.74 -3.68
N ALA A 112 -7.07 -14.46 -3.33
CA ALA A 112 -8.06 -13.93 -4.26
C ALA A 112 -8.59 -12.58 -3.79
N ARG A 113 -8.83 -11.69 -4.75
CA ARG A 113 -9.65 -10.49 -4.60
C ARG A 113 -10.93 -10.68 -5.39
N GLN A 114 -12.05 -10.40 -4.75
CA GLN A 114 -13.37 -10.48 -5.38
C GLN A 114 -14.21 -9.31 -4.88
N SER A 115 -14.74 -8.51 -5.82
CA SER A 115 -15.67 -7.45 -5.49
C SER A 115 -17.08 -7.88 -5.93
N VAL A 116 -18.00 -7.86 -4.99
CA VAL A 116 -19.42 -8.10 -5.25
C VAL A 116 -20.15 -6.76 -5.09
N GLU A 117 -20.64 -6.23 -6.22
CA GLU A 117 -21.49 -5.05 -6.19
C GLU A 117 -22.78 -5.37 -5.45
N ARG A 118 -23.22 -4.47 -4.55
CA ARG A 118 -24.47 -4.59 -3.81
C ARG A 118 -25.22 -3.29 -3.81
N TYR A 119 -26.54 -3.36 -3.95
CA TYR A 119 -27.41 -2.20 -3.92
C TYR A 119 -28.80 -2.56 -3.39
N PHE A 120 -29.50 -1.54 -2.93
CA PHE A 120 -30.89 -1.58 -2.50
C PHE A 120 -31.56 -0.26 -2.92
N SER A 121 -32.67 -0.31 -3.62
CA SER A 121 -33.38 0.89 -4.03
C SER A 121 -34.88 0.75 -3.84
N VAL A 122 -35.50 1.84 -3.44
CA VAL A 122 -36.94 1.93 -3.20
C VAL A 122 -37.50 3.16 -3.90
N GLU A 123 -38.81 3.14 -4.18
CA GLU A 123 -39.51 4.29 -4.75
C GLU A 123 -39.46 5.49 -3.78
N GLY A 124 -39.18 6.68 -4.30
CA GLY A 124 -39.07 7.91 -3.50
C GLY A 124 -37.84 7.97 -2.61
N GLN A 125 -36.81 7.16 -2.93
CA GLN A 125 -35.55 7.15 -2.19
C GLN A 125 -34.84 8.49 -2.29
N VAL A 126 -34.23 8.88 -1.17
CA VAL A 126 -33.36 10.07 -1.04
C VAL A 126 -31.92 9.60 -0.86
N GLY A 127 -31.07 9.88 -1.86
CA GLY A 127 -29.68 9.41 -1.89
C GLY A 127 -29.53 7.90 -2.15
N ASP A 128 -28.31 7.39 -2.09
CA ASP A 128 -28.03 5.96 -2.23
C ASP A 128 -28.24 5.22 -0.91
N ALA A 129 -28.62 3.95 -1.02
CA ALA A 129 -28.73 3.12 0.18
C ALA A 129 -27.36 2.76 0.73
N ILE A 130 -27.28 2.71 2.04
CA ILE A 130 -26.09 2.21 2.74
C ILE A 130 -26.17 0.69 2.79
N VAL A 131 -25.19 -0.01 2.22
CA VAL A 131 -25.08 -1.48 2.31
C VAL A 131 -23.93 -1.84 3.24
N ASP A 132 -24.27 -2.25 4.44
CA ASP A 132 -23.33 -2.77 5.43
C ASP A 132 -23.24 -4.29 5.33
N VAL A 133 -22.21 -4.76 4.65
CA VAL A 133 -21.97 -6.20 4.40
C VAL A 133 -21.65 -6.95 5.69
N ALA A 134 -20.92 -6.33 6.61
CA ALA A 134 -20.56 -6.96 7.89
C ALA A 134 -21.77 -7.10 8.81
N GLY A 135 -22.59 -6.06 8.90
CA GLY A 135 -23.81 -6.04 9.70
C GLY A 135 -25.02 -6.71 9.02
N LYS A 136 -24.88 -7.18 7.77
CA LYS A 136 -25.96 -7.78 6.98
C LYS A 136 -27.22 -6.90 6.94
N ARG A 137 -27.03 -5.63 6.58
CA ARG A 137 -28.12 -4.66 6.51
C ARG A 137 -27.99 -3.76 5.29
N ALA A 138 -29.12 -3.38 4.72
CA ALA A 138 -29.24 -2.37 3.69
C ALA A 138 -30.24 -1.31 4.15
N ILE A 139 -29.86 -0.03 4.07
CA ILE A 139 -30.62 1.09 4.61
C ILE A 139 -30.90 2.07 3.48
N ALA A 140 -32.16 2.25 3.13
CA ALA A 140 -32.62 3.30 2.23
C ALA A 140 -33.31 4.41 3.01
N TYR A 141 -33.13 5.66 2.58
CA TYR A 141 -33.82 6.81 3.14
C TYR A 141 -34.93 7.26 2.19
N VAL A 142 -36.07 7.68 2.74
CA VAL A 142 -37.20 8.19 1.98
C VAL A 142 -37.75 9.48 2.60
N SER A 143 -38.53 10.23 1.86
CA SER A 143 -39.17 11.44 2.41
C SER A 143 -40.05 11.10 3.63
N LYS A 144 -40.13 12.02 4.59
CA LYS A 144 -41.00 11.93 5.79
C LYS A 144 -42.45 11.56 5.45
N ASN A 145 -42.93 11.97 4.29
CA ASN A 145 -44.31 11.74 3.86
C ASN A 145 -44.54 10.39 3.19
N THR A 146 -43.50 9.57 3.06
CA THR A 146 -43.60 8.23 2.50
C THR A 146 -44.31 7.29 3.46
N ASP A 147 -45.29 6.56 2.97
CA ASP A 147 -45.97 5.50 3.74
C ASP A 147 -45.03 4.28 3.90
N LEU A 148 -44.37 4.18 5.06
CA LEU A 148 -43.46 3.07 5.37
C LEU A 148 -44.12 1.69 5.40
N ALA A 149 -45.46 1.62 5.47
CA ALA A 149 -46.18 0.35 5.39
C ALA A 149 -46.31 -0.18 3.94
N LYS A 150 -45.99 0.66 2.93
CA LYS A 150 -46.16 0.32 1.51
C LYS A 150 -45.01 0.84 0.66
N VAL A 151 -43.78 0.49 0.99
CA VAL A 151 -42.61 0.92 0.24
C VAL A 151 -42.34 -0.01 -0.92
N LEU A 152 -42.38 0.47 -2.16
CA LEU A 152 -42.04 -0.32 -3.34
C LEU A 152 -40.53 -0.47 -3.46
N VAL A 153 -40.05 -1.69 -3.50
CA VAL A 153 -38.64 -2.01 -3.78
C VAL A 153 -38.43 -2.01 -5.29
N THR A 154 -37.60 -1.11 -5.78
CA THR A 154 -37.32 -0.98 -7.23
C THR A 154 -36.14 -1.81 -7.68
N SER A 155 -35.16 -2.06 -6.80
CA SER A 155 -34.05 -2.97 -7.08
C SER A 155 -33.40 -3.48 -5.81
N LEU A 156 -32.85 -4.70 -5.89
CA LEU A 156 -32.10 -5.31 -4.78
C LEU A 156 -31.08 -6.30 -5.32
N LYS A 157 -29.82 -6.12 -4.92
CA LYS A 157 -28.75 -7.07 -5.15
C LYS A 157 -27.88 -7.14 -3.89
N LEU A 158 -27.84 -8.28 -3.23
CA LEU A 158 -27.08 -8.49 -1.99
C LEU A 158 -25.98 -9.55 -2.09
N GLY A 159 -25.84 -10.17 -3.25
CA GLY A 159 -24.83 -11.19 -3.53
C GLY A 159 -24.48 -11.28 -5.01
N PRO A 160 -23.69 -12.28 -5.43
CA PRO A 160 -23.24 -12.45 -6.80
C PRO A 160 -24.38 -12.53 -7.82
N LYS A 161 -24.27 -11.79 -8.93
CA LYS A 161 -25.29 -11.74 -9.98
C LYS A 161 -25.56 -13.12 -10.59
N GLY A 162 -26.82 -13.49 -10.73
CA GLY A 162 -27.28 -14.73 -11.39
C GLY A 162 -27.06 -16.01 -10.58
N ILE A 163 -26.46 -15.93 -9.39
CA ILE A 163 -26.23 -17.06 -8.49
C ILE A 163 -27.02 -16.88 -7.18
N THR A 164 -27.27 -15.62 -6.82
CA THR A 164 -27.95 -15.29 -5.55
C THR A 164 -29.45 -15.49 -5.67
N THR A 165 -30.01 -16.17 -4.67
CA THR A 165 -31.46 -16.25 -4.43
C THR A 165 -31.80 -15.43 -3.20
N ILE A 166 -32.85 -14.60 -3.27
CA ILE A 166 -33.35 -13.78 -2.17
C ILE A 166 -34.77 -14.26 -1.83
N THR A 167 -35.01 -14.61 -0.57
CA THR A 167 -36.30 -15.11 -0.09
C THR A 167 -36.76 -14.35 1.16
N PRO A 168 -37.96 -13.80 1.20
CA PRO A 168 -38.90 -13.69 0.06
C PRO A 168 -38.33 -12.76 -1.02
N GLU A 169 -38.76 -12.98 -2.26
CA GLU A 169 -38.46 -12.02 -3.33
C GLU A 169 -39.24 -10.73 -3.07
N VAL A 170 -38.54 -9.60 -3.07
CA VAL A 170 -39.11 -8.28 -2.73
C VAL A 170 -39.02 -7.26 -3.85
N VAL A 171 -38.25 -7.52 -4.91
CA VAL A 171 -38.13 -6.59 -6.05
C VAL A 171 -39.50 -6.50 -6.79
N ASP A 172 -39.88 -5.30 -7.17
CA ASP A 172 -41.17 -4.93 -7.73
C ASP A 172 -42.37 -5.27 -6.80
N LYS A 173 -42.11 -5.38 -5.49
CA LYS A 173 -43.15 -5.58 -4.46
C LYS A 173 -43.05 -4.52 -3.38
N THR A 174 -44.18 -4.30 -2.73
CA THR A 174 -44.22 -3.42 -1.56
C THR A 174 -43.81 -4.20 -0.31
N ILE A 175 -43.01 -3.55 0.52
CA ILE A 175 -42.61 -4.04 1.83
C ILE A 175 -43.14 -3.11 2.94
N ASP A 176 -43.38 -3.67 4.12
CA ASP A 176 -43.80 -2.90 5.31
C ASP A 176 -42.60 -2.73 6.25
N CYS A 177 -42.05 -1.51 6.28
CA CYS A 177 -40.97 -1.10 7.17
C CYS A 177 -41.44 -0.22 8.34
N SER A 178 -42.75 -0.10 8.57
CA SER A 178 -43.34 0.79 9.60
C SER A 178 -42.99 0.36 11.04
N ASN A 179 -42.76 -0.92 11.25
CA ASN A 179 -42.45 -1.52 12.56
C ASN A 179 -41.02 -2.07 12.67
N GLY A 180 -40.15 -1.77 11.73
CA GLY A 180 -38.76 -2.22 11.72
C GLY A 180 -38.30 -2.75 10.36
N PRO A 181 -37.13 -3.38 10.31
CA PRO A 181 -36.61 -3.87 9.03
C PRO A 181 -37.37 -5.09 8.52
N VAL A 182 -37.42 -5.23 7.20
CA VAL A 182 -37.85 -6.46 6.54
C VAL A 182 -36.65 -7.40 6.42
N GLN A 183 -36.82 -8.64 6.87
CA GLN A 183 -35.79 -9.66 6.74
C GLN A 183 -35.90 -10.42 5.43
N VAL A 184 -34.77 -10.62 4.78
CA VAL A 184 -34.64 -11.50 3.62
C VAL A 184 -33.49 -12.48 3.84
N GLU A 185 -33.68 -13.71 3.41
CA GLU A 185 -32.62 -14.70 3.31
C GLU A 185 -31.93 -14.60 1.96
N VAL A 186 -30.62 -14.45 1.97
CA VAL A 186 -29.76 -14.35 0.79
C VAL A 186 -28.89 -15.59 0.71
N SER A 187 -29.10 -16.39 -0.33
CA SER A 187 -28.42 -17.68 -0.53
C SER A 187 -27.57 -17.65 -1.78
N TYR A 188 -26.29 -18.01 -1.65
CA TYR A 188 -25.35 -18.19 -2.77
C TYR A 188 -24.19 -19.10 -2.35
N PHE A 189 -23.68 -19.91 -3.25
CA PHE A 189 -22.58 -20.86 -3.02
C PHE A 189 -22.73 -21.72 -1.78
N GLY A 190 -23.98 -22.13 -1.44
CA GLY A 190 -24.27 -22.92 -0.26
C GLY A 190 -24.23 -22.17 1.08
N LYS A 191 -24.07 -20.85 1.04
CA LYS A 191 -24.18 -19.98 2.22
C LYS A 191 -25.58 -19.38 2.28
N ASN A 192 -26.11 -19.26 3.49
CA ASN A 192 -27.36 -18.56 3.77
C ASN A 192 -27.07 -17.44 4.78
N GLU A 193 -27.50 -16.24 4.42
CA GLU A 193 -27.30 -15.02 5.20
C GLU A 193 -28.65 -14.33 5.42
N ILE A 194 -28.96 -13.93 6.64
CA ILE A 194 -30.14 -13.12 6.92
C ILE A 194 -29.75 -11.65 6.84
N TRP A 195 -30.37 -10.93 5.93
CA TRP A 195 -30.20 -9.51 5.74
C TRP A 195 -31.43 -8.73 6.22
N ASN A 196 -31.18 -7.55 6.80
CA ASN A 196 -32.21 -6.64 7.26
C ASN A 196 -32.29 -5.44 6.32
N LEU A 197 -33.45 -5.24 5.71
CA LEU A 197 -33.74 -4.11 4.83
C LEU A 197 -34.45 -3.04 5.67
N TYR A 198 -33.79 -1.89 5.85
CA TYR A 198 -34.33 -0.74 6.55
C TYR A 198 -34.78 0.32 5.54
N VAL A 199 -35.96 0.87 5.74
CA VAL A 199 -36.38 2.10 5.09
C VAL A 199 -36.68 3.13 6.17
N ILE A 200 -35.95 4.24 6.14
CA ILE A 200 -36.01 5.26 7.18
C ILE A 200 -36.55 6.55 6.61
N ALA A 201 -37.66 7.03 7.17
CA ALA A 201 -38.20 8.33 6.82
C ALA A 201 -37.31 9.44 7.38
N THR A 202 -36.85 10.34 6.50
CA THR A 202 -36.01 11.47 6.89
C THR A 202 -36.79 12.79 6.72
N ASN A 203 -36.53 13.73 7.62
CA ASN A 203 -37.09 15.08 7.54
C ASN A 203 -36.34 15.98 6.57
N VAL A 204 -35.19 15.52 6.04
CA VAL A 204 -34.28 16.33 5.25
C VAL A 204 -34.23 15.77 3.85
N ALA A 205 -34.73 16.54 2.88
CA ALA A 205 -34.63 16.22 1.46
C ALA A 205 -33.20 16.43 0.91
N VAL A 206 -32.30 16.94 1.73
CA VAL A 206 -30.87 17.09 1.48
C VAL A 206 -30.12 16.87 2.78
N ASP A 207 -29.04 16.12 2.77
CA ASP A 207 -28.24 15.83 3.97
C ASP A 207 -26.75 15.81 3.66
N ILE A 208 -25.95 16.11 4.70
CA ILE A 208 -24.51 15.85 4.71
C ILE A 208 -24.28 14.49 5.37
N THR A 209 -23.72 13.56 4.60
CA THR A 209 -23.47 12.20 5.08
C THR A 209 -22.13 12.08 5.79
N ALA A 210 -21.14 12.90 5.39
CA ALA A 210 -19.84 13.00 6.05
C ALA A 210 -19.15 14.33 5.69
N VAL A 211 -18.32 14.83 6.61
CA VAL A 211 -17.39 15.93 6.36
C VAL A 211 -16.07 15.59 7.02
N ASP A 212 -14.97 15.72 6.28
CA ASP A 212 -13.65 15.43 6.78
C ASP A 212 -12.65 16.55 6.42
N ALA A 213 -12.12 17.20 7.45
CA ALA A 213 -11.22 18.32 7.29
C ALA A 213 -9.76 17.87 7.28
N TRP A 214 -9.03 18.32 6.26
CA TRP A 214 -7.58 18.26 6.15
C TRP A 214 -6.99 19.64 6.47
N THR A 215 -5.74 19.89 6.11
CA THR A 215 -5.08 21.16 6.43
C THR A 215 -5.64 22.34 5.62
N ASN A 216 -5.67 22.24 4.30
CA ASN A 216 -6.20 23.28 3.41
C ASN A 216 -7.41 22.82 2.59
N VAL A 217 -7.93 21.63 2.90
CA VAL A 217 -9.01 20.99 2.15
C VAL A 217 -10.06 20.41 3.08
N VAL A 218 -11.32 20.46 2.67
CA VAL A 218 -12.43 19.75 3.32
C VAL A 218 -13.11 18.87 2.28
N TRP A 219 -13.18 17.57 2.57
CA TRP A 219 -13.99 16.64 1.83
C TRP A 219 -15.40 16.59 2.42
N ALA A 220 -16.40 16.91 1.60
CA ALA A 220 -17.81 16.88 1.99
C ALA A 220 -18.55 15.84 1.13
N TYR A 221 -19.43 15.11 1.77
CA TYR A 221 -20.27 14.06 1.15
C TYR A 221 -21.71 14.38 1.48
N GLY A 222 -22.59 14.31 0.49
CA GLY A 222 -24.00 14.62 0.66
C GLY A 222 -24.90 13.72 -0.14
N SER A 223 -26.15 13.71 0.23
CA SER A 223 -27.22 13.01 -0.47
C SER A 223 -28.46 13.89 -0.59
N ALA A 224 -29.13 13.79 -1.73
CA ALA A 224 -30.38 14.50 -2.02
C ALA A 224 -31.12 13.83 -3.19
N GLU A 225 -32.28 14.39 -3.58
CA GLU A 225 -33.01 13.94 -4.76
C GLU A 225 -32.18 14.07 -6.03
N ALA A 226 -32.09 13.00 -6.80
CA ALA A 226 -31.37 12.98 -8.08
C ALA A 226 -31.97 13.98 -9.08
N GLY A 227 -31.11 14.60 -9.89
CA GLY A 227 -31.54 15.53 -10.95
C GLY A 227 -31.91 16.94 -10.48
N LYS A 228 -31.73 17.24 -9.20
CA LYS A 228 -31.81 18.62 -8.66
C LYS A 228 -30.45 19.32 -8.76
N ASP A 229 -30.46 20.66 -8.55
CA ASP A 229 -29.22 21.43 -8.34
C ASP A 229 -28.66 21.10 -6.94
N ASN A 230 -27.85 20.04 -6.86
CA ASN A 230 -27.26 19.54 -5.64
C ASN A 230 -25.83 20.06 -5.45
N GLY A 231 -25.46 20.42 -4.22
CA GLY A 231 -24.12 20.90 -3.96
C GLY A 231 -23.86 21.24 -2.50
N PHE A 232 -22.74 21.94 -2.28
CA PHE A 232 -22.32 22.37 -0.96
C PHE A 232 -22.06 23.87 -0.92
N GLU A 233 -22.25 24.43 0.27
CA GLU A 233 -21.82 25.76 0.64
C GLU A 233 -20.96 25.69 1.90
N TYR A 234 -19.99 26.59 2.00
CA TYR A 234 -19.10 26.67 3.14
C TYR A 234 -18.83 28.13 3.55
N ARG A 235 -18.46 28.32 4.80
CA ARG A 235 -18.01 29.61 5.33
C ARG A 235 -17.06 29.40 6.51
N LYS A 236 -16.25 30.41 6.83
CA LYS A 236 -15.56 30.46 8.13
C LYS A 236 -16.61 30.72 9.22
N VAL A 237 -16.43 30.09 10.38
CA VAL A 237 -17.30 30.36 11.53
C VAL A 237 -17.34 31.85 11.84
N GLY A 238 -18.56 32.40 11.99
CA GLY A 238 -18.80 33.82 12.22
C GLY A 238 -18.88 34.67 10.94
N ALA A 239 -18.60 34.15 9.78
CA ALA A 239 -18.84 34.87 8.53
C ALA A 239 -20.31 34.84 8.15
N SER A 240 -20.83 35.98 7.68
CA SER A 240 -22.24 36.11 7.28
C SER A 240 -22.53 35.50 5.90
N LYS A 241 -21.53 35.44 5.03
CA LYS A 241 -21.68 34.99 3.62
C LYS A 241 -21.29 33.54 3.48
N TRP A 242 -22.16 32.77 2.82
CA TRP A 242 -21.87 31.42 2.33
C TRP A 242 -21.23 31.50 0.94
N ASN A 243 -20.22 30.67 0.73
CA ASN A 243 -19.57 30.48 -0.57
C ASN A 243 -20.04 29.16 -1.16
N LYS A 244 -20.57 29.18 -2.39
CA LYS A 244 -20.89 27.96 -3.13
C LYS A 244 -19.62 27.26 -3.54
N VAL A 245 -19.59 25.93 -3.39
CA VAL A 245 -18.49 25.11 -3.91
C VAL A 245 -18.62 25.04 -5.43
N PRO A 246 -17.55 25.33 -6.19
CA PRO A 246 -17.55 25.22 -7.64
C PRO A 246 -17.89 23.80 -8.09
N THR A 247 -18.69 23.66 -9.14
CA THR A 247 -19.05 22.33 -9.70
C THR A 247 -17.83 21.55 -10.20
N SER A 248 -16.75 22.23 -10.61
CA SER A 248 -15.47 21.59 -10.98
C SER A 248 -14.77 20.90 -9.80
N TRP A 249 -15.14 21.20 -8.57
CA TRP A 249 -14.61 20.56 -7.34
C TRP A 249 -15.54 19.45 -6.82
N MET A 250 -16.59 19.15 -7.57
CA MET A 250 -17.63 18.20 -7.17
C MET A 250 -17.71 17.02 -8.12
N THR A 251 -18.15 15.91 -7.58
CA THR A 251 -18.61 14.77 -8.34
C THR A 251 -20.03 14.47 -7.91
N ILE A 252 -20.95 14.38 -8.85
CA ILE A 252 -22.37 14.08 -8.61
C ILE A 252 -22.67 12.75 -9.31
N ASP A 253 -23.23 11.81 -8.56
CA ASP A 253 -23.66 10.51 -9.07
C ASP A 253 -25.06 10.19 -8.52
N GLY A 254 -26.05 10.33 -9.40
CA GLY A 254 -27.45 10.16 -9.03
C GLY A 254 -27.87 11.13 -7.91
N GLY A 255 -28.22 10.59 -6.77
CA GLY A 255 -28.60 11.31 -5.56
C GLY A 255 -27.47 11.56 -4.58
N THR A 256 -26.25 11.06 -4.85
CA THR A 256 -25.08 11.31 -4.03
C THR A 256 -24.16 12.35 -4.67
N PHE A 257 -23.48 13.12 -3.86
CA PHE A 257 -22.51 14.08 -4.34
C PHE A 257 -21.39 14.27 -3.32
N LYS A 258 -20.18 14.49 -3.81
CA LYS A 258 -19.01 14.77 -3.00
C LYS A 258 -18.28 15.99 -3.53
N ALA A 259 -17.63 16.72 -2.66
CA ALA A 259 -16.81 17.87 -3.00
C ALA A 259 -15.46 17.82 -2.29
N CYS A 260 -14.44 18.33 -2.99
CA CYS A 260 -13.15 18.69 -2.45
C CYS A 260 -13.12 20.21 -2.33
N ILE A 261 -13.48 20.75 -1.18
CA ILE A 261 -13.44 22.20 -0.90
C ILE A 261 -11.97 22.57 -0.66
N ARG A 262 -11.43 23.47 -1.46
CA ARG A 262 -10.01 23.78 -1.53
C ARG A 262 -9.70 25.19 -1.04
N HIS A 263 -8.41 25.52 -0.93
CA HIS A 263 -7.88 26.84 -0.60
C HIS A 263 -8.38 27.37 0.73
N LEU A 264 -8.52 26.48 1.71
CA LEU A 264 -8.93 26.82 3.06
C LEU A 264 -7.70 27.17 3.91
N ASP A 265 -7.90 28.01 4.92
CA ASP A 265 -6.85 28.32 5.89
C ASP A 265 -6.67 27.14 6.87
N ALA A 266 -5.43 26.87 7.23
CA ALA A 266 -5.09 25.89 8.25
C ALA A 266 -5.56 26.34 9.65
N ASN A 267 -5.78 25.38 10.55
CA ASN A 267 -6.20 25.61 11.95
C ASN A 267 -7.45 26.48 12.12
N THR A 268 -8.34 26.47 11.10
CA THR A 268 -9.49 27.39 11.02
C THR A 268 -10.80 26.62 11.11
N ASP A 269 -11.76 27.20 11.85
CA ASP A 269 -13.08 26.62 12.00
C ASP A 269 -13.98 27.06 10.82
N TYR A 270 -14.62 26.07 10.18
CA TYR A 270 -15.54 26.23 9.07
C TYR A 270 -16.88 25.58 9.38
N GLU A 271 -17.91 26.07 8.71
CA GLU A 271 -19.22 25.45 8.62
C GLU A 271 -19.47 25.05 7.17
N VAL A 272 -19.99 23.84 6.98
CA VAL A 272 -20.36 23.29 5.69
C VAL A 272 -21.82 22.88 5.72
N ARG A 273 -22.56 23.13 4.65
CA ARG A 273 -23.93 22.66 4.45
C ARG A 273 -24.16 22.19 3.03
N ALA A 274 -25.04 21.23 2.85
CA ALA A 274 -25.48 20.81 1.54
C ALA A 274 -26.73 21.57 1.11
N TYR A 275 -26.94 21.71 -0.20
CA TYR A 275 -28.17 22.24 -0.76
C TYR A 275 -28.69 21.34 -1.89
N SER A 276 -30.02 21.40 -2.11
CA SER A 276 -30.71 20.73 -3.22
C SER A 276 -31.83 21.66 -3.71
N GLY A 277 -31.58 22.42 -4.77
CA GLY A 277 -32.43 23.52 -5.17
C GLY A 277 -32.51 24.59 -4.06
N GLU A 278 -33.72 24.81 -3.50
CA GLU A 278 -33.94 25.74 -2.39
C GLU A 278 -33.78 25.10 -0.99
N LEU A 279 -33.67 23.80 -0.92
CA LEU A 279 -33.53 23.06 0.32
C LEU A 279 -32.10 23.11 0.82
N ILE A 280 -31.93 23.20 2.14
CA ILE A 280 -30.64 23.32 2.79
C ILE A 280 -30.58 22.31 3.94
N SER A 281 -29.48 21.60 4.09
CA SER A 281 -29.22 20.65 5.18
C SER A 281 -28.92 21.38 6.50
N ALA A 282 -28.79 20.64 7.58
CA ALA A 282 -28.12 21.10 8.78
C ALA A 282 -26.68 21.52 8.47
N GLU A 283 -26.17 22.49 9.23
CA GLU A 283 -24.77 22.94 9.17
C GLU A 283 -23.89 21.99 9.96
N VAL A 284 -22.73 21.63 9.39
CA VAL A 284 -21.72 20.79 10.04
C VAL A 284 -20.48 21.63 10.27
N ALA A 285 -20.10 21.77 11.53
CA ALA A 285 -18.87 22.45 11.91
C ALA A 285 -17.67 21.53 11.77
N VAL A 286 -16.60 22.04 11.18
CA VAL A 286 -15.33 21.31 11.02
C VAL A 286 -14.17 22.27 11.27
N LYS A 287 -13.04 21.72 11.71
CA LYS A 287 -11.79 22.47 11.87
C LYS A 287 -10.71 21.87 10.99
N THR A 288 -10.08 22.70 10.18
CA THR A 288 -8.91 22.31 9.38
C THR A 288 -7.71 22.01 10.27
N GLY A 289 -6.86 21.08 9.81
CA GLY A 289 -5.65 20.68 10.51
C GLY A 289 -4.53 21.72 10.43
N GLY A 290 -3.43 21.44 11.11
CA GLY A 290 -2.19 22.20 11.03
C GLY A 290 -1.26 21.73 9.92
N TYR A 291 -0.15 22.44 9.76
CA TYR A 291 0.93 22.00 8.90
C TYR A 291 1.84 21.02 9.66
N TYR A 292 2.36 20.06 8.94
CA TYR A 292 3.41 19.17 9.42
C TYR A 292 4.68 19.47 8.61
N GLU A 293 5.73 19.85 9.30
CA GLU A 293 7.04 20.07 8.68
C GLU A 293 7.87 18.79 8.75
N ILE A 294 8.56 18.46 7.66
CA ILE A 294 9.49 17.33 7.64
C ILE A 294 10.74 17.74 8.42
N PRO A 295 11.06 17.11 9.58
CA PRO A 295 12.26 17.45 10.33
C PRO A 295 13.51 17.22 9.48
N ASN A 296 14.39 18.23 9.44
CA ASN A 296 15.57 18.26 8.58
C ASN A 296 15.24 17.94 7.10
N GLY A 297 14.15 18.50 6.60
CA GLY A 297 13.75 18.36 5.19
C GLY A 297 14.71 19.08 4.24
N SER A 298 15.43 20.10 4.71
CA SER A 298 16.51 20.78 3.99
C SER A 298 17.82 19.98 3.98
N PHE A 299 17.93 18.92 4.73
CA PHE A 299 19.14 18.08 4.88
C PHE A 299 20.41 18.82 5.34
N ASP A 300 20.29 19.98 5.96
CA ASP A 300 21.43 20.77 6.44
C ASP A 300 22.09 20.22 7.70
N ASN A 301 21.37 19.43 8.50
CA ASN A 301 21.86 18.96 9.78
C ASN A 301 22.45 17.56 9.65
N TRP A 302 23.75 17.47 9.94
CA TRP A 302 24.51 16.22 9.94
C TRP A 302 25.49 16.20 11.10
N TRP A 303 25.79 15.01 11.61
CA TRP A 303 26.89 14.76 12.51
C TRP A 303 27.49 13.38 12.27
N LEU A 304 28.70 13.16 12.76
CA LEU A 304 29.46 11.94 12.54
C LEU A 304 29.62 11.16 13.86
N ASP A 305 28.89 10.03 13.99
CA ASP A 305 29.04 9.09 15.08
C ASP A 305 30.08 8.02 14.69
N GLY A 306 31.34 8.24 15.09
CA GLY A 306 32.45 7.41 14.67
C GLY A 306 32.66 7.43 13.15
N LYS A 307 32.15 6.43 12.42
CA LYS A 307 32.16 6.34 10.94
C LYS A 307 30.77 6.52 10.31
N VAL A 308 29.76 6.66 11.15
CA VAL A 308 28.35 6.70 10.71
C VAL A 308 27.92 8.15 10.55
N TRP A 309 27.70 8.58 9.32
CA TRP A 309 27.02 9.85 9.05
C TRP A 309 25.55 9.77 9.42
N CYS A 310 25.10 10.71 10.22
CA CYS A 310 23.77 10.80 10.79
C CYS A 310 23.07 12.05 10.25
N PRO A 311 21.93 11.94 9.53
CA PRO A 311 21.22 13.07 8.91
C PRO A 311 20.30 13.79 9.91
N TRP A 312 20.82 14.22 11.03
CA TRP A 312 20.16 15.05 12.06
C TRP A 312 21.21 15.77 12.90
N ALA A 313 20.81 16.82 13.61
CA ALA A 313 21.71 17.53 14.53
C ALA A 313 22.11 16.64 15.72
N GLU A 314 23.37 16.66 16.13
CA GLU A 314 23.84 15.90 17.29
C GLU A 314 22.98 16.18 18.53
N GLY A 315 22.57 15.13 19.23
CA GLY A 315 21.71 15.21 20.41
C GLY A 315 20.22 15.46 20.14
N SER A 316 19.80 15.66 18.87
CA SER A 316 18.39 15.77 18.52
C SER A 316 17.73 14.40 18.31
N THR A 317 16.38 14.39 18.31
CA THR A 317 15.62 13.18 17.97
C THR A 317 15.71 12.90 16.46
N PRO A 318 16.16 11.72 16.05
CA PRO A 318 16.25 11.36 14.64
C PRO A 318 14.86 11.34 13.97
N PHE A 319 14.75 11.93 12.78
CA PHE A 319 13.62 11.70 11.89
C PHE A 319 14.01 10.72 10.78
N TRP A 320 15.20 10.90 10.22
CA TRP A 320 15.73 10.11 9.12
C TRP A 320 16.57 8.94 9.60
N GLY A 321 16.36 7.76 9.02
CA GLY A 321 17.23 6.60 9.11
C GLY A 321 17.96 6.38 7.79
N THR A 322 19.10 5.70 7.84
CA THR A 322 19.90 5.32 6.67
C THR A 322 20.47 3.91 6.82
N GLY A 323 20.98 3.34 5.74
CA GLY A 323 21.74 2.07 5.76
C GLY A 323 23.15 2.20 6.30
N ASN A 324 23.60 3.40 6.71
CA ASN A 324 24.99 3.68 7.10
C ASN A 324 25.55 2.74 8.19
N LYS A 325 24.75 2.43 9.23
CA LYS A 325 25.19 1.48 10.29
C LYS A 325 25.51 0.09 9.73
N GLY A 326 24.78 -0.35 8.71
CA GLY A 326 25.09 -1.60 8.02
C GLY A 326 26.34 -1.48 7.13
N ALA A 327 26.43 -0.40 6.34
CA ALA A 327 27.54 -0.15 5.43
C ALA A 327 28.88 0.00 6.18
N THR A 328 28.89 0.69 7.32
CA THR A 328 30.11 0.92 8.12
C THR A 328 30.65 -0.30 8.84
N THR A 329 29.93 -1.42 8.81
CA THR A 329 30.46 -2.70 9.34
C THR A 329 31.68 -3.19 8.56
N LEU A 330 31.69 -3.01 7.22
CA LEU A 330 32.77 -3.45 6.34
C LEU A 330 33.30 -2.36 5.40
N GLY A 331 32.83 -1.13 5.54
CA GLY A 331 33.20 0.01 4.69
C GLY A 331 32.93 1.34 5.38
N ASP A 332 32.59 2.35 4.60
CA ASP A 332 32.23 3.68 5.06
C ASP A 332 30.74 3.95 4.84
N SER A 333 30.21 5.01 5.44
CA SER A 333 28.84 5.47 5.20
C SER A 333 28.59 5.71 3.72
N ASN A 334 27.45 5.29 3.21
CA ASN A 334 27.04 5.43 1.81
C ASN A 334 25.84 6.38 1.64
N THR A 335 25.44 7.05 2.68
CA THR A 335 24.56 8.21 2.69
C THR A 335 25.28 9.32 3.45
N LEU A 336 25.58 10.41 2.77
CA LEU A 336 26.57 11.42 3.17
C LEU A 336 26.01 12.83 3.01
N PRO A 337 26.49 13.84 3.78
CA PRO A 337 26.29 15.24 3.44
C PRO A 337 27.11 15.61 2.19
N SER A 338 26.55 16.44 1.33
CA SER A 338 27.21 17.03 0.17
C SER A 338 27.02 18.54 0.17
N SER A 339 28.07 19.29 -0.17
CA SER A 339 27.99 20.74 -0.35
C SER A 339 27.42 21.18 -1.71
N ASP A 340 27.07 20.25 -2.57
CA ASP A 340 26.34 20.53 -3.82
C ASP A 340 24.84 20.60 -3.49
N THR A 341 24.30 21.80 -3.30
CA THR A 341 22.91 22.08 -2.92
C THR A 341 22.07 22.53 -4.12
N TRP A 342 20.74 22.36 -4.03
CA TRP A 342 19.82 22.66 -5.12
C TRP A 342 19.85 24.14 -5.56
N ASP A 343 20.09 25.05 -4.63
CA ASP A 343 20.14 26.50 -4.85
C ASP A 343 21.59 27.05 -5.00
N GLY A 344 22.61 26.18 -4.86
CA GLY A 344 24.01 26.56 -4.84
C GLY A 344 24.41 27.39 -3.61
N GLY A 345 23.55 27.39 -2.58
CA GLY A 345 23.75 28.12 -1.32
C GLY A 345 24.68 27.42 -0.34
N ALA A 346 24.75 27.98 0.87
CA ALA A 346 25.42 27.34 1.99
C ALA A 346 24.49 26.28 2.61
N GLY A 347 25.06 25.17 3.06
CA GLY A 347 24.32 24.06 3.65
C GLY A 347 24.73 22.73 3.04
N TYR A 348 23.88 21.74 3.20
CA TYR A 348 24.13 20.40 2.69
C TYR A 348 22.88 19.83 2.02
N SER A 349 23.10 19.06 0.96
CA SER A 349 22.17 18.07 0.45
C SER A 349 22.53 16.69 0.97
N ALA A 350 21.68 15.71 0.75
CA ALA A 350 21.99 14.30 1.05
C ALA A 350 22.42 13.57 -0.24
N GLN A 351 23.62 12.97 -0.20
CA GLN A 351 24.16 12.13 -1.26
C GLN A 351 24.02 10.66 -0.87
N LEU A 352 23.31 9.88 -1.68
CA LEU A 352 23.00 8.48 -1.49
C LEU A 352 23.74 7.66 -2.56
N ASP A 353 24.77 6.91 -2.14
CA ASP A 353 25.64 6.16 -3.05
C ASP A 353 25.35 4.67 -3.00
N THR A 354 25.01 4.09 -4.15
CA THR A 354 24.97 2.64 -4.30
C THR A 354 26.37 2.10 -4.55
N ARG A 355 26.85 1.21 -3.65
CA ARG A 355 28.18 0.64 -3.77
C ARG A 355 28.26 -0.78 -3.20
N PHE A 356 29.27 -1.52 -3.66
CA PHE A 356 29.59 -2.80 -3.06
C PHE A 356 30.29 -2.58 -1.72
N VAL A 357 29.76 -3.17 -0.65
CA VAL A 357 30.33 -3.16 0.71
C VAL A 357 30.81 -4.57 1.03
N GLY A 358 32.12 -4.72 1.25
CA GLY A 358 32.70 -6.03 1.52
C GLY A 358 34.20 -6.06 1.37
N ILE A 359 34.80 -7.23 1.65
CA ILE A 359 36.24 -7.49 1.51
C ILE A 359 36.44 -8.58 0.46
N ALA A 360 37.20 -8.27 -0.58
CA ALA A 360 37.46 -9.14 -1.73
C ALA A 360 36.16 -9.59 -2.41
N THR A 361 35.86 -10.90 -2.41
CA THR A 361 34.64 -11.47 -3.00
C THR A 361 33.50 -11.63 -2.00
N VAL A 362 33.73 -11.32 -0.73
CA VAL A 362 32.72 -11.43 0.35
C VAL A 362 32.13 -10.07 0.64
N GLY A 363 30.88 -9.87 0.31
CA GLY A 363 30.18 -8.61 0.52
C GLY A 363 28.83 -8.59 -0.22
N LYS A 364 28.15 -7.47 -0.10
CA LYS A 364 26.86 -7.22 -0.77
C LYS A 364 26.81 -5.82 -1.35
N LEU A 365 25.97 -5.63 -2.34
CA LEU A 365 25.61 -4.29 -2.76
C LEU A 365 24.82 -3.62 -1.64
N ALA A 366 25.17 -2.40 -1.29
CA ALA A 366 24.45 -1.51 -0.40
C ALA A 366 23.94 -0.32 -1.21
N ALA A 367 22.64 -0.23 -1.40
CA ALA A 367 22.04 0.96 -1.98
C ALA A 367 22.13 2.12 -1.00
N GLY A 368 22.54 3.30 -1.48
CA GLY A 368 22.40 4.53 -0.73
C GLY A 368 20.91 4.78 -0.53
N ASN A 369 20.50 4.96 0.73
CA ASN A 369 19.10 5.17 1.05
C ASN A 369 18.92 6.10 2.25
N MET A 370 17.77 6.74 2.30
CA MET A 370 17.29 7.54 3.42
C MET A 370 15.79 7.30 3.59
N PHE A 371 15.34 7.12 4.81
CA PHE A 371 13.93 6.86 5.09
C PHE A 371 13.50 7.50 6.42
N SER A 372 12.22 7.87 6.53
CA SER A 372 11.65 8.27 7.82
C SER A 372 11.52 7.03 8.70
N GLY A 373 12.36 6.94 9.74
CA GLY A 373 12.43 5.75 10.59
C GLY A 373 13.80 5.53 11.23
N ASP A 374 14.06 4.33 11.71
CA ASP A 374 15.29 3.97 12.42
C ASP A 374 15.95 2.72 11.86
N TYR A 375 17.28 2.72 11.83
CA TYR A 375 18.05 1.50 11.65
C TYR A 375 18.23 0.80 13.01
N LYS A 376 17.56 -0.32 13.22
CA LYS A 376 17.60 -1.06 14.50
C LYS A 376 18.89 -1.82 14.70
N LYS A 377 19.17 -2.74 13.79
CA LYS A 377 20.37 -3.60 13.88
C LYS A 377 20.67 -4.31 12.56
N THR A 378 21.86 -4.86 12.47
CA THR A 378 22.28 -5.76 11.41
C THR A 378 22.01 -7.22 11.81
N ASP A 379 21.41 -8.00 10.92
CA ASP A 379 21.21 -9.45 11.00
C ASP A 379 22.12 -10.13 9.96
N GLY A 380 23.30 -10.57 10.37
CA GLY A 380 24.35 -11.03 9.47
C GLY A 380 24.82 -9.88 8.56
N THR A 381 24.43 -9.91 7.28
CA THR A 381 24.70 -8.85 6.29
C THR A 381 23.41 -8.15 5.85
N ASN A 382 22.32 -8.32 6.59
CA ASN A 382 20.99 -7.78 6.27
C ASN A 382 20.57 -6.74 7.31
N GLY A 383 19.74 -5.78 6.91
CA GLY A 383 19.20 -4.75 7.80
C GLY A 383 17.90 -5.18 8.48
N ILE A 384 17.72 -4.77 9.71
CA ILE A 384 16.42 -4.68 10.39
C ILE A 384 16.20 -3.21 10.70
N LEU A 385 15.12 -2.67 10.12
CA LEU A 385 14.78 -1.26 10.18
C LEU A 385 13.36 -1.10 10.76
N ASP A 386 13.09 0.05 11.34
CA ASP A 386 11.74 0.48 11.65
C ASP A 386 11.36 1.64 10.73
N PHE A 387 10.35 1.43 9.91
CA PHE A 387 9.82 2.44 8.98
C PHE A 387 8.67 3.21 9.59
N GLY A 388 8.62 4.50 9.26
CA GLY A 388 7.52 5.40 9.62
C GLY A 388 7.82 6.28 10.83
N ARG A 389 7.30 7.53 10.75
CA ARG A 389 7.28 8.52 11.83
C ARG A 389 5.85 8.93 12.11
N PRO A 390 5.49 9.25 13.36
CA PRO A 390 4.13 9.70 13.69
C PRO A 390 3.74 10.93 12.87
N CYS A 391 2.60 10.84 12.20
CA CYS A 391 1.99 11.94 11.44
C CYS A 391 0.50 11.67 11.30
N SER A 392 -0.34 12.61 11.73
CA SER A 392 -1.80 12.54 11.62
C SER A 392 -2.35 13.44 10.50
N GLU A 393 -1.48 14.22 9.87
CA GLU A 393 -1.86 15.19 8.86
C GLU A 393 -1.92 14.55 7.47
N ARG A 394 -2.68 15.17 6.58
CA ARG A 394 -2.96 14.65 5.23
C ARG A 394 -2.49 15.63 4.15
N PRO A 395 -1.19 15.62 3.80
CA PRO A 395 -0.68 16.39 2.67
C PRO A 395 -1.25 15.87 1.35
N THR A 396 -1.36 16.74 0.35
CA THR A 396 -1.78 16.34 -1.00
C THR A 396 -0.61 15.81 -1.82
N ARG A 397 0.61 16.32 -1.54
CA ARG A 397 1.84 15.92 -2.25
C ARG A 397 3.08 16.25 -1.41
N MET A 398 4.19 15.64 -1.79
CA MET A 398 5.53 16.02 -1.35
C MET A 398 6.34 16.50 -2.55
N LYS A 399 7.10 17.56 -2.36
CA LYS A 399 8.06 18.07 -3.33
C LYS A 399 9.47 18.06 -2.78
N GLY A 400 10.44 18.17 -3.65
CA GLY A 400 11.85 18.29 -3.33
C GLY A 400 12.68 18.42 -4.58
N TYR A 401 13.97 18.47 -4.41
CA TYR A 401 14.94 18.54 -5.51
C TYR A 401 15.79 17.28 -5.54
N TRP A 402 16.16 16.84 -6.74
CA TRP A 402 17.04 15.70 -6.93
C TRP A 402 18.01 15.87 -8.09
N LYS A 403 19.12 15.14 -8.02
CA LYS A 403 20.03 14.82 -9.13
C LYS A 403 20.27 13.32 -9.09
N TYR A 404 20.52 12.71 -10.22
CA TYR A 404 20.78 11.28 -10.27
C TYR A 404 21.85 10.94 -11.30
N THR A 405 22.86 10.18 -10.86
CA THR A 405 23.80 9.51 -11.74
C THR A 405 23.38 8.05 -11.87
N CYS A 406 22.88 7.67 -13.05
CA CYS A 406 22.44 6.33 -13.34
C CYS A 406 23.59 5.46 -13.86
N MET A 407 23.90 4.37 -13.19
CA MET A 407 24.84 3.35 -13.65
C MET A 407 24.10 2.07 -14.07
N PRO A 408 24.68 1.24 -14.94
CA PRO A 408 24.12 -0.07 -15.21
C PRO A 408 24.12 -0.94 -13.95
N ILE A 409 23.07 -1.73 -13.76
CA ILE A 409 22.98 -2.73 -12.67
C ILE A 409 24.14 -3.69 -12.79
N SER A 410 25.10 -3.58 -11.89
CA SER A 410 26.33 -4.37 -11.84
C SER A 410 26.20 -5.59 -10.93
N HIS A 411 25.35 -5.51 -9.92
CA HIS A 411 25.06 -6.55 -8.94
C HIS A 411 23.56 -6.82 -8.90
N SER A 412 23.19 -8.08 -8.84
CA SER A 412 21.79 -8.50 -8.74
C SER A 412 21.68 -9.76 -7.89
N SER A 413 20.59 -9.86 -7.13
CA SER A 413 20.15 -11.13 -6.56
C SER A 413 19.72 -12.09 -7.67
N ALA A 414 19.56 -13.37 -7.35
CA ALA A 414 19.05 -14.36 -8.30
C ALA A 414 17.68 -13.96 -8.85
N GLU A 415 16.82 -13.42 -8.00
CA GLU A 415 15.48 -12.92 -8.32
C GLU A 415 15.48 -11.84 -9.42
N TYR A 416 16.47 -10.93 -9.37
CA TYR A 416 16.60 -9.82 -10.30
C TYR A 416 17.75 -9.98 -11.29
N ALA A 417 18.23 -11.23 -11.52
CA ALA A 417 19.34 -11.51 -12.42
C ALA A 417 19.10 -10.99 -13.86
N HIS A 418 17.84 -10.98 -14.30
CA HIS A 418 17.42 -10.47 -15.60
C HIS A 418 17.62 -8.96 -15.79
N LEU A 419 17.77 -8.21 -14.69
CA LEU A 419 18.02 -6.76 -14.73
C LEU A 419 19.51 -6.43 -14.87
N LYS A 420 20.41 -7.39 -14.73
CA LYS A 420 21.85 -7.13 -14.82
C LYS A 420 22.22 -6.51 -16.17
N GLY A 421 22.93 -5.37 -16.10
CA GLY A 421 23.30 -4.57 -17.29
C GLY A 421 22.23 -3.59 -17.75
N GLN A 422 20.99 -3.66 -17.24
CA GLN A 422 19.96 -2.63 -17.45
C GLN A 422 20.29 -1.37 -16.65
N PRO A 423 19.77 -0.20 -17.02
CA PRO A 423 19.91 1.02 -16.21
C PRO A 423 19.36 0.78 -14.79
N ASP A 424 20.07 1.27 -13.79
CA ASP A 424 19.57 1.31 -12.42
C ASP A 424 18.45 2.36 -12.31
N THR A 425 17.68 2.30 -11.23
CA THR A 425 16.52 3.19 -11.03
C THR A 425 16.56 3.78 -9.64
N ALA A 426 16.64 5.11 -9.55
CA ALA A 426 16.37 5.82 -8.30
C ALA A 426 14.88 5.98 -8.08
N ASN A 427 14.45 6.02 -6.82
CA ASN A 427 13.08 6.33 -6.46
C ASN A 427 12.98 7.19 -5.19
N VAL A 428 11.89 7.96 -5.14
CA VAL A 428 11.41 8.64 -3.93
C VAL A 428 9.93 8.33 -3.80
N TYR A 429 9.50 7.79 -2.66
CA TYR A 429 8.09 7.54 -2.41
C TYR A 429 7.65 7.99 -1.03
N VAL A 430 6.36 8.26 -0.93
CA VAL A 430 5.68 8.64 0.31
C VAL A 430 4.49 7.73 0.51
N ALA A 431 4.29 7.28 1.73
CA ALA A 431 3.08 6.59 2.14
C ALA A 431 2.53 7.17 3.45
N LEU A 432 1.22 7.26 3.54
CA LEU A 432 0.51 7.52 4.79
C LEU A 432 -0.17 6.23 5.22
N THR A 433 0.00 5.87 6.47
CA THR A 433 -0.47 4.58 7.00
C THR A 433 -1.20 4.75 8.34
N ASP A 434 -2.02 3.78 8.71
CA ASP A 434 -2.67 3.70 10.01
C ASP A 434 -1.95 2.74 10.99
N TRP A 435 -0.66 2.57 10.81
CA TRP A 435 0.16 1.76 11.73
C TRP A 435 -0.01 2.20 13.19
N THR A 436 0.00 1.25 14.10
CA THR A 436 -0.04 1.50 15.55
C THR A 436 1.35 1.62 16.17
N ALA A 437 2.38 1.25 15.42
CA ALA A 437 3.79 1.33 15.77
C ALA A 437 4.61 1.40 14.47
N PRO A 438 5.90 1.81 14.50
CA PRO A 438 6.77 1.74 13.33
C PRO A 438 6.80 0.32 12.74
N PHE A 439 6.80 0.23 11.42
CA PHE A 439 6.74 -1.04 10.70
C PHE A 439 8.14 -1.65 10.57
N GLU A 440 8.33 -2.86 11.11
CA GLU A 440 9.63 -3.52 11.06
C GLU A 440 9.92 -4.11 9.67
N ILE A 441 10.96 -3.60 9.02
CA ILE A 441 11.50 -4.10 7.77
C ILE A 441 12.61 -5.10 8.03
N ARG A 442 12.62 -6.21 7.29
CA ARG A 442 13.66 -7.24 7.29
C ARG A 442 14.10 -7.56 5.87
N THR A 443 15.36 -7.34 5.57
CA THR A 443 15.93 -7.62 4.23
C THR A 443 16.54 -9.01 4.11
N ASN A 444 16.61 -9.79 5.21
CA ASN A 444 17.08 -11.16 5.18
C ASN A 444 16.12 -12.04 4.36
N PRO A 445 16.56 -12.72 3.27
CA PRO A 445 15.67 -13.51 2.42
C PRO A 445 14.88 -14.60 3.15
N LYS A 446 15.41 -15.13 4.25
CA LYS A 446 14.74 -16.17 5.05
C LYS A 446 13.61 -15.64 5.94
N THR A 447 13.67 -14.37 6.33
CA THR A 447 12.72 -13.72 7.24
C THR A 447 12.26 -12.38 6.68
N ARG A 448 12.26 -12.25 5.35
CA ARG A 448 11.96 -11.01 4.64
C ARG A 448 10.58 -10.48 5.04
N ASN A 449 10.55 -9.19 5.38
CA ASN A 449 9.36 -8.43 5.64
C ASN A 449 9.57 -7.03 5.07
N LEU A 450 8.93 -6.71 3.97
CA LEU A 450 9.08 -5.44 3.28
C LEU A 450 7.77 -4.66 3.32
N PHE A 451 7.85 -3.36 3.08
CA PHE A 451 6.69 -2.52 2.91
C PHE A 451 5.90 -2.94 1.66
N ASP A 452 4.61 -3.22 1.85
CA ASP A 452 3.69 -3.46 0.74
C ASP A 452 2.82 -2.21 0.51
N LYS A 453 3.07 -1.54 -0.60
CA LYS A 453 2.30 -0.36 -1.00
C LYS A 453 0.80 -0.64 -1.22
N ASN A 454 0.41 -1.90 -1.45
CA ASN A 454 -0.98 -2.30 -1.73
C ASN A 454 -1.73 -2.79 -0.48
N ALA A 455 -1.05 -2.88 0.66
CA ALA A 455 -1.67 -3.35 1.90
C ALA A 455 -2.77 -2.41 2.41
N ASP A 456 -3.74 -2.96 3.13
CA ASP A 456 -4.90 -2.24 3.66
C ASP A 456 -4.54 -1.11 4.64
N TYR A 457 -3.38 -1.22 5.29
CA TYR A 457 -2.88 -0.17 6.18
C TYR A 457 -2.40 1.09 5.44
N VAL A 458 -2.28 1.06 4.10
CA VAL A 458 -1.87 2.22 3.30
C VAL A 458 -3.09 3.07 2.95
N ILE A 459 -3.12 4.30 3.46
CA ILE A 459 -4.18 5.28 3.24
C ILE A 459 -3.92 6.08 1.97
N ALA A 460 -2.67 6.52 1.78
CA ALA A 460 -2.23 7.21 0.58
C ALA A 460 -0.83 6.77 0.18
N TYR A 461 -0.55 6.81 -1.11
CA TYR A 461 0.75 6.44 -1.66
C TYR A 461 1.07 7.27 -2.90
N GLY A 462 2.34 7.66 -3.02
CA GLY A 462 2.87 8.31 -4.21
C GLY A 462 4.33 7.93 -4.42
N ILE A 463 4.78 7.92 -5.67
CA ILE A 463 6.16 7.57 -6.04
C ILE A 463 6.59 8.33 -7.28
N VAL A 464 7.86 8.72 -7.30
CA VAL A 464 8.57 9.15 -8.50
C VAL A 464 9.82 8.31 -8.68
N GLU A 465 10.13 7.97 -9.93
CA GLU A 465 11.24 7.08 -10.29
C GLU A 465 11.98 7.62 -11.52
N THR A 466 13.27 7.36 -11.58
CA THR A 466 14.05 7.62 -12.79
C THR A 466 15.10 6.54 -13.03
N GLY A 467 15.12 6.01 -14.24
CA GLY A 467 16.19 5.13 -14.75
C GLY A 467 17.15 5.87 -15.68
N LYS A 468 17.17 7.21 -15.64
CA LYS A 468 18.05 8.07 -16.44
C LYS A 468 18.77 9.05 -15.54
N SER A 469 20.00 9.41 -15.90
CA SER A 469 20.73 10.47 -15.20
C SER A 469 20.01 11.81 -15.31
N ILE A 470 20.08 12.57 -14.21
CA ILE A 470 19.60 13.95 -14.09
C ILE A 470 20.82 14.76 -13.62
N ASP A 471 21.46 15.44 -14.58
CA ASP A 471 22.77 16.06 -14.35
C ASP A 471 22.68 17.40 -13.60
N GLN A 472 21.52 18.04 -13.62
CA GLN A 472 21.26 19.29 -12.90
C GLN A 472 20.16 19.06 -11.88
N TRP A 473 20.17 19.88 -10.81
CA TRP A 473 19.08 19.86 -9.84
C TRP A 473 17.73 20.10 -10.53
N ALA A 474 16.79 19.22 -10.31
CA ALA A 474 15.44 19.28 -10.83
C ALA A 474 14.43 19.12 -9.68
N GLU A 475 13.37 19.91 -9.72
CA GLU A 475 12.25 19.72 -8.81
C GLU A 475 11.51 18.43 -9.20
N PHE A 476 11.08 17.67 -8.21
CA PHE A 476 10.15 16.57 -8.39
C PHE A 476 8.91 16.75 -7.51
N THR A 477 7.84 16.11 -7.92
CA THR A 477 6.57 16.08 -7.17
C THR A 477 6.10 14.65 -7.01
N VAL A 478 5.87 14.24 -5.78
CA VAL A 478 5.21 12.97 -5.42
C VAL A 478 3.76 13.29 -5.10
N GLU A 479 2.86 13.08 -6.05
CA GLU A 479 1.42 13.19 -5.82
C GLU A 479 0.95 12.04 -4.93
N LEU A 480 0.16 12.33 -3.90
CA LEU A 480 -0.40 11.33 -3.01
C LEU A 480 -1.78 10.89 -3.49
N ASP A 481 -1.86 9.65 -3.95
CA ASP A 481 -3.13 9.00 -4.31
C ASP A 481 -3.78 8.43 -3.04
N TYR A 482 -4.87 9.07 -2.62
CA TYR A 482 -5.63 8.67 -1.44
C TYR A 482 -6.66 7.60 -1.79
N ARG A 483 -6.51 6.43 -1.19
CA ARG A 483 -7.48 5.33 -1.28
C ARG A 483 -8.70 5.56 -0.41
N ASP A 484 -8.52 6.32 0.66
CA ASP A 484 -9.57 6.67 1.60
C ASP A 484 -9.34 8.09 2.13
N THR A 485 -10.26 8.98 1.80
CA THR A 485 -10.21 10.39 2.19
C THR A 485 -10.69 10.63 3.61
N ASN A 486 -11.35 9.65 4.25
CA ASN A 486 -11.92 9.75 5.60
C ASN A 486 -11.00 9.14 6.67
N ARG A 487 -10.13 8.18 6.32
CA ARG A 487 -9.19 7.60 7.27
C ARG A 487 -8.09 8.58 7.63
N LYS A 488 -7.84 8.72 8.92
CA LYS A 488 -6.71 9.49 9.43
C LYS A 488 -5.45 8.62 9.46
N PRO A 489 -4.33 9.11 8.91
CA PRO A 489 -3.06 8.44 9.09
C PRO A 489 -2.57 8.58 10.54
N SER A 490 -1.71 7.69 10.93
CA SER A 490 -0.96 7.76 12.18
C SER A 490 0.55 7.83 11.93
N TYR A 491 1.00 7.42 10.72
CA TYR A 491 2.40 7.45 10.33
C TYR A 491 2.59 7.96 8.91
N ILE A 492 3.70 8.67 8.70
CA ILE A 492 4.24 9.01 7.38
C ILE A 492 5.52 8.19 7.15
N LEU A 493 5.59 7.56 5.98
CA LEU A 493 6.79 6.92 5.47
C LEU A 493 7.27 7.67 4.24
N ILE A 494 8.51 8.16 4.29
CA ILE A 494 9.21 8.77 3.16
C ILE A 494 10.47 7.93 2.94
N VAL A 495 10.69 7.47 1.72
CA VAL A 495 11.88 6.69 1.37
C VAL A 495 12.49 7.23 0.09
N SER A 496 13.81 7.41 0.10
CA SER A 496 14.62 7.76 -1.05
C SER A 496 15.71 6.71 -1.22
N SER A 497 15.89 6.20 -2.43
CA SER A 497 16.91 5.19 -2.72
C SER A 497 17.57 5.44 -4.07
N ALA A 498 18.89 5.35 -4.10
CA ALA A 498 19.67 5.42 -5.33
C ALA A 498 19.51 4.17 -6.20
N SER A 499 18.99 3.07 -5.64
CA SER A 499 18.71 1.82 -6.34
C SER A 499 17.41 1.22 -5.81
N LYS A 500 16.37 1.23 -6.63
CA LYS A 500 15.01 0.75 -6.30
C LYS A 500 14.96 -0.66 -5.72
N TYR A 501 15.85 -1.52 -6.21
CA TYR A 501 15.92 -2.92 -5.78
C TYR A 501 16.98 -3.16 -4.70
N GLY A 502 17.36 -2.11 -3.95
CA GLY A 502 18.37 -2.17 -2.89
C GLY A 502 18.06 -3.18 -1.79
N ASP A 503 16.80 -3.34 -1.41
CA ASP A 503 16.36 -4.36 -0.43
C ASP A 503 16.62 -5.80 -0.90
N PHE A 504 16.84 -5.98 -2.18
CA PHE A 504 17.21 -7.23 -2.83
C PHE A 504 18.70 -7.27 -3.22
N PHE A 505 19.52 -6.36 -2.69
CA PHE A 505 20.95 -6.24 -3.01
C PHE A 505 21.22 -6.11 -4.52
N THR A 506 20.31 -5.47 -5.23
CA THR A 506 20.34 -5.31 -6.69
C THR A 506 20.44 -3.83 -7.02
N GLY A 507 21.42 -3.47 -7.87
CA GLY A 507 21.65 -2.09 -8.32
C GLY A 507 22.97 -1.90 -9.05
N GLY A 508 23.22 -0.68 -9.51
CA GLY A 508 24.43 -0.24 -10.18
C GLY A 508 25.43 0.36 -9.21
N SER A 509 26.57 -0.31 -9.00
CA SER A 509 27.64 0.31 -8.20
C SER A 509 28.11 1.61 -8.87
N GLY A 510 28.04 2.71 -8.12
CA GLY A 510 28.27 4.07 -8.59
C GLY A 510 27.01 4.85 -8.96
N SER A 511 25.81 4.24 -8.91
CA SER A 511 24.57 5.00 -8.95
C SER A 511 24.49 5.90 -7.72
N THR A 512 24.27 7.19 -7.93
CA THR A 512 24.23 8.21 -6.89
C THR A 512 22.98 9.06 -7.03
N LEU A 513 22.14 9.05 -6.01
CA LEU A 513 21.01 9.95 -5.88
C LEU A 513 21.36 11.07 -4.89
N MET A 514 21.23 12.29 -5.35
CA MET A 514 21.29 13.47 -4.47
C MET A 514 19.88 14.00 -4.28
N ILE A 515 19.52 14.32 -3.05
CA ILE A 515 18.22 14.86 -2.67
C ILE A 515 18.40 16.09 -1.79
N ASP A 516 17.49 17.06 -1.96
CA ASP A 516 17.53 18.30 -1.21
C ASP A 516 16.14 18.90 -1.04
N ASN A 517 15.96 19.65 0.03
CA ASN A 517 14.83 20.51 0.34
C ASN A 517 13.46 19.85 0.11
N TYR A 518 13.13 18.88 0.96
CA TYR A 518 11.81 18.20 0.96
C TYR A 518 10.79 19.01 1.74
N TRP A 519 9.61 19.23 1.12
CA TRP A 519 8.46 19.84 1.79
C TRP A 519 7.14 19.18 1.40
N LEU A 520 6.13 19.37 2.22
CA LEU A 520 4.77 18.89 1.99
C LEU A 520 3.88 20.03 1.52
N GLU A 521 3.00 19.75 0.58
CA GLU A 521 1.91 20.64 0.17
C GLU A 521 0.57 20.06 0.63
N TRP A 522 -0.40 20.97 0.87
CA TRP A 522 -1.59 20.66 1.65
C TRP A 522 -2.89 20.93 0.90
N ASP A 523 -2.79 21.46 -0.29
CA ASP A 523 -3.92 21.87 -1.11
C ASP A 523 -3.84 21.23 -2.50
N TYR A 524 -4.96 21.15 -3.17
CA TYR A 524 -5.03 20.77 -4.58
C TYR A 524 -5.07 22.04 -5.44
N GLU A 525 -4.38 22.01 -6.57
CA GLU A 525 -4.40 23.08 -7.57
C GLU A 525 -5.72 23.19 -8.31
#